data_4a8c20317a72965e1e32c9ff80a5ffb1
#
_entry.id   4a8c20317a72965e1e32c9ff80a5ffb1
#
_cell.length_a   1.000
_cell.length_b   1.000
_cell.length_c   1.000
_cell.angle_alpha   90.00
_cell.angle_beta   90.00
_cell.angle_gamma   90.00
#
_symmetry.space_group_name_H-M   'P 1'
#
loop_
_entity.id
_entity.type
_entity.pdbx_description
1 polymer ?
#
loop_
_entity_poly.entity_id
_entity_poly.type
_entity_poly.pdbx_seq_one_letter_code
_entity_poly.pdbx_strand_id
1 'polypeptide(L)'
;KTYALCKSDIIMKGDEAKGIAVGDTLLVDEFRDQKFNFMLANPPYGVDWKREYDSVSAEAEDKNSRFAPGLPDKSDGQLLFTLHMLHKMDPKGSRVGILSNGSPLFNGGAGSGWSNIRKHMLDNDLLDAIIALPGGLFYGTGIATYLWIFDNKKPESHKNKVLLINAAKDEYVQPMRKNLGMKNVLVSDYGRSEIGRIYHAFETCDNAKLMDKDDFFYTYITVERPLRLIYKDVKTKYAALDEKKQSEALANSLRWTILIQSAPMLSSLLTWSQKR
;
A
#
# COMPACT_ATOMS: atom_id res chain seq x y z
N LYS A 1 -7.14 -5.30 27.56
CA LYS A 1 -6.20 -4.32 28.14
C LYS A 1 -6.25 -2.99 27.35
N THR A 2 -6.03 -2.97 26.03
CA THR A 2 -6.06 -1.76 25.17
C THR A 2 -7.40 -1.02 25.23
N TYR A 3 -8.53 -1.75 25.19
CA TYR A 3 -9.87 -1.19 25.34
C TYR A 3 -10.01 -0.36 26.63
N ALA A 4 -9.61 -0.93 27.78
CA ALA A 4 -9.71 -0.24 29.07
C ALA A 4 -8.85 1.04 29.11
N LEU A 5 -7.62 0.97 28.57
CA LEU A 5 -6.72 2.13 28.49
C LEU A 5 -7.30 3.23 27.59
N CYS A 6 -7.80 2.88 26.41
CA CYS A 6 -8.42 3.82 25.48
C CYS A 6 -9.64 4.50 26.12
N LYS A 7 -10.49 3.70 26.76
CA LYS A 7 -11.69 4.22 27.44
C LYS A 7 -11.36 5.17 28.59
N SER A 8 -10.35 4.82 29.39
CA SER A 8 -9.87 5.69 30.48
C SER A 8 -9.29 6.99 29.96
N ASP A 9 -8.50 6.96 28.86
CA ASP A 9 -7.90 8.16 28.27
C ASP A 9 -8.97 9.13 27.76
N ILE A 10 -9.98 8.62 27.06
CA ILE A 10 -11.10 9.43 26.54
C ILE A 10 -11.89 10.07 27.70
N ILE A 11 -12.21 9.29 28.74
CA ILE A 11 -12.91 9.81 29.92
C ILE A 11 -12.09 10.89 30.63
N MET A 12 -10.77 10.67 30.79
CA MET A 12 -9.89 11.67 31.40
C MET A 12 -9.80 12.98 30.59
N LYS A 13 -10.01 12.91 29.28
CA LYS A 13 -10.07 14.10 28.40
C LYS A 13 -11.43 14.78 28.40
N GLY A 14 -12.39 14.26 29.16
CA GLY A 14 -13.74 14.84 29.26
C GLY A 14 -14.71 14.43 28.18
N ASP A 15 -14.34 13.44 27.34
CA ASP A 15 -15.18 12.95 26.26
C ASP A 15 -15.98 11.69 26.63
N GLU A 16 -17.08 11.46 25.90
CA GLU A 16 -17.89 10.26 26.10
C GLU A 16 -17.25 9.01 25.47
N ALA A 17 -17.03 7.98 26.28
CA ALA A 17 -16.43 6.73 25.83
C ALA A 17 -17.43 5.71 25.25
N LYS A 18 -18.64 6.15 24.84
CA LYS A 18 -19.69 5.29 24.27
C LYS A 18 -19.32 4.74 22.89
N GLY A 19 -18.53 5.48 22.12
CA GLY A 19 -18.08 5.08 20.78
C GLY A 19 -16.92 4.08 20.75
N ILE A 20 -16.56 3.47 21.90
CA ILE A 20 -15.45 2.52 21.98
C ILE A 20 -16.01 1.13 22.23
N ALA A 21 -15.87 0.24 21.27
CA ALA A 21 -16.21 -1.17 21.39
C ALA A 21 -14.97 -2.03 21.61
N VAL A 22 -15.17 -3.23 22.17
CA VAL A 22 -14.12 -4.26 22.34
C VAL A 22 -14.38 -5.39 21.37
N GLY A 23 -13.40 -5.74 20.57
CA GLY A 23 -13.51 -6.81 19.59
C GLY A 23 -12.26 -6.90 18.73
N ASP A 24 -12.24 -7.90 17.87
CA ASP A 24 -11.29 -8.01 16.79
C ASP A 24 -11.93 -7.44 15.50
N THR A 25 -11.38 -6.34 15.00
CA THR A 25 -11.90 -5.61 13.84
C THR A 25 -11.97 -6.48 12.58
N LEU A 26 -11.09 -7.47 12.44
CA LEU A 26 -11.08 -8.35 11.27
C LEU A 26 -12.18 -9.42 11.35
N LEU A 27 -12.54 -9.85 12.57
CA LEU A 27 -13.57 -10.87 12.79
C LEU A 27 -14.97 -10.28 12.90
N VAL A 28 -15.08 -9.16 13.63
CA VAL A 28 -16.39 -8.56 13.94
C VAL A 28 -16.34 -7.05 13.77
N ASP A 29 -17.24 -6.53 12.96
CA ASP A 29 -17.48 -5.09 12.87
C ASP A 29 -18.54 -4.68 13.90
N GLU A 30 -18.09 -4.19 15.06
CA GLU A 30 -18.97 -3.73 16.15
C GLU A 30 -19.80 -2.49 15.77
N PHE A 31 -19.41 -1.80 14.71
CA PHE A 31 -20.11 -0.61 14.18
C PHE A 31 -20.73 -0.87 12.80
N ARG A 32 -21.25 -2.07 12.57
CA ARG A 32 -21.67 -2.59 11.25
C ARG A 32 -22.49 -1.58 10.44
N ASP A 33 -23.45 -0.92 11.05
CA ASP A 33 -24.39 -0.02 10.36
C ASP A 33 -23.94 1.45 10.36
N GLN A 34 -22.75 1.74 10.94
CA GLN A 34 -22.25 3.09 11.01
C GLN A 34 -21.32 3.40 9.83
N LYS A 35 -21.44 4.62 9.30
CA LYS A 35 -20.54 5.21 8.32
C LYS A 35 -19.93 6.48 8.89
N PHE A 36 -18.74 6.82 8.45
CA PHE A 36 -17.97 7.95 9.02
C PHE A 36 -17.49 8.88 7.93
N ASN A 37 -17.56 10.20 8.19
CA ASN A 37 -17.06 11.22 7.28
C ASN A 37 -15.54 11.40 7.37
N PHE A 38 -14.96 11.20 8.56
CA PHE A 38 -13.54 11.32 8.80
C PHE A 38 -13.03 10.14 9.62
N MET A 39 -11.98 9.50 9.14
CA MET A 39 -11.35 8.39 9.85
C MET A 39 -9.83 8.52 9.81
N LEU A 40 -9.19 8.27 10.97
CA LEU A 40 -7.73 8.22 11.09
C LEU A 40 -7.34 6.91 11.77
N ALA A 41 -6.36 6.21 11.22
CA ALA A 41 -5.84 5.00 11.83
C ALA A 41 -4.34 4.83 11.66
N ASN A 42 -3.75 4.19 12.66
CA ASN A 42 -2.39 3.68 12.63
C ASN A 42 -2.45 2.21 13.04
N PRO A 43 -2.83 1.30 12.11
CA PRO A 43 -2.94 -0.12 12.41
C PRO A 43 -1.57 -0.74 12.65
N PRO A 44 -1.50 -1.93 13.26
CA PRO A 44 -0.24 -2.63 13.46
C PRO A 44 0.41 -2.99 12.10
N TYR A 45 1.74 -2.80 12.00
CA TYR A 45 2.51 -3.09 10.78
C TYR A 45 3.03 -4.53 10.80
N GLY A 46 2.89 -5.24 9.68
CA GLY A 46 3.48 -6.56 9.49
C GLY A 46 2.99 -7.64 10.46
N VAL A 47 1.79 -7.50 10.99
CA VAL A 47 1.18 -8.51 11.85
C VAL A 47 0.45 -9.54 11.01
N ASP A 48 0.72 -10.82 11.27
CA ASP A 48 0.02 -11.91 10.60
C ASP A 48 -1.44 -11.99 11.08
N TRP A 49 -2.31 -12.46 10.18
CA TRP A 49 -3.74 -12.64 10.41
C TRP A 49 -4.20 -14.07 10.14
N LYS A 50 -3.29 -15.04 10.42
CA LYS A 50 -3.54 -16.46 10.18
C LYS A 50 -4.70 -17.01 10.99
N ARG A 51 -4.94 -16.46 12.19
CA ARG A 51 -6.04 -16.87 13.08
C ARG A 51 -7.39 -16.46 12.54
N GLU A 52 -7.44 -15.29 11.91
CA GLU A 52 -8.64 -14.68 11.36
C GLU A 52 -8.94 -15.16 9.93
N TYR A 53 -8.00 -15.91 9.33
CA TYR A 53 -8.02 -16.26 7.90
C TYR A 53 -9.31 -16.92 7.44
N ASP A 54 -9.80 -17.93 8.15
CA ASP A 54 -10.97 -18.69 7.72
C ASP A 54 -12.24 -17.81 7.70
N SER A 55 -12.41 -16.98 8.74
CA SER A 55 -13.52 -16.04 8.83
C SER A 55 -13.45 -14.93 7.79
N VAL A 56 -12.27 -14.33 7.61
CA VAL A 56 -12.02 -13.26 6.63
C VAL A 56 -12.18 -13.79 5.20
N SER A 57 -11.71 -15.02 4.93
CA SER A 57 -11.87 -15.65 3.62
C SER A 57 -13.32 -15.94 3.30
N ALA A 58 -14.08 -16.47 4.26
CA ALA A 58 -15.51 -16.69 4.10
C ALA A 58 -16.28 -15.38 3.85
N GLU A 59 -15.91 -14.30 4.56
CA GLU A 59 -16.49 -12.98 4.31
C GLU A 59 -16.15 -12.46 2.92
N ALA A 60 -14.93 -12.71 2.42
CA ALA A 60 -14.48 -12.24 1.11
C ALA A 60 -15.23 -12.90 -0.09
N GLU A 61 -15.89 -14.02 0.12
CA GLU A 61 -16.73 -14.67 -0.91
C GLU A 61 -17.98 -13.86 -1.27
N ASP A 62 -18.49 -13.06 -0.32
CA ASP A 62 -19.57 -12.12 -0.58
C ASP A 62 -19.03 -10.88 -1.31
N LYS A 63 -19.50 -10.66 -2.55
CA LYS A 63 -19.09 -9.54 -3.40
C LYS A 63 -19.36 -8.15 -2.80
N ASN A 64 -20.26 -8.06 -1.83
CA ASN A 64 -20.60 -6.81 -1.13
C ASN A 64 -19.84 -6.64 0.18
N SER A 65 -19.02 -7.60 0.55
CA SER A 65 -18.24 -7.53 1.79
C SER A 65 -17.08 -6.53 1.70
N ARG A 66 -16.59 -6.14 2.86
CA ARG A 66 -15.41 -5.27 2.97
C ARG A 66 -14.14 -5.89 2.38
N PHE A 67 -14.04 -7.22 2.31
CA PHE A 67 -12.87 -7.95 1.83
C PHE A 67 -13.00 -8.51 0.41
N ALA A 68 -14.12 -8.27 -0.26
CA ALA A 68 -14.36 -8.69 -1.64
C ALA A 68 -13.28 -8.27 -2.64
N PRO A 69 -12.60 -7.10 -2.52
CA PRO A 69 -11.56 -6.70 -3.46
C PRO A 69 -10.36 -7.66 -3.51
N GLY A 70 -10.07 -8.36 -2.41
CA GLY A 70 -8.99 -9.33 -2.35
C GLY A 70 -8.41 -9.52 -0.94
N LEU A 71 -7.55 -10.50 -0.80
CA LEU A 71 -6.89 -10.82 0.47
C LEU A 71 -5.37 -10.72 0.30
N PRO A 72 -4.66 -9.96 1.17
CA PRO A 72 -3.21 -9.94 1.18
C PRO A 72 -2.65 -11.26 1.71
N ASP A 73 -1.32 -11.44 1.64
CA ASP A 73 -0.67 -12.61 2.25
C ASP A 73 -0.95 -12.66 3.75
N LYS A 74 -1.09 -13.89 4.28
CA LYS A 74 -1.40 -14.14 5.70
C LYS A 74 -0.38 -13.54 6.68
N SER A 75 0.79 -13.16 6.20
CA SER A 75 1.87 -12.57 6.99
C SER A 75 1.71 -11.08 7.26
N ASP A 76 0.80 -10.38 6.56
CA ASP A 76 0.63 -8.93 6.71
C ASP A 76 -0.82 -8.50 6.44
N GLY A 77 -1.55 -8.15 7.49
CA GLY A 77 -2.95 -7.75 7.45
C GLY A 77 -3.23 -6.27 7.23
N GLN A 78 -2.22 -5.42 6.96
CA GLN A 78 -2.41 -3.96 6.89
C GLN A 78 -3.51 -3.54 5.89
N LEU A 79 -3.54 -4.16 4.70
CA LEU A 79 -4.57 -3.83 3.70
C LEU A 79 -5.99 -4.26 4.11
N LEU A 80 -6.15 -5.23 5.00
CA LEU A 80 -7.47 -5.58 5.54
C LEU A 80 -8.05 -4.44 6.38
N PHE A 81 -7.23 -3.79 7.20
CA PHE A 81 -7.65 -2.59 7.95
C PHE A 81 -7.99 -1.44 7.00
N THR A 82 -7.23 -1.28 5.93
CA THR A 82 -7.53 -0.27 4.90
C THR A 82 -8.87 -0.55 4.24
N LEU A 83 -9.13 -1.78 3.80
CA LEU A 83 -10.41 -2.18 3.21
C LEU A 83 -11.58 -1.98 4.18
N HIS A 84 -11.38 -2.32 5.47
CA HIS A 84 -12.40 -2.05 6.49
C HIS A 84 -12.74 -0.56 6.58
N MET A 85 -11.74 0.32 6.62
CA MET A 85 -11.98 1.76 6.67
C MET A 85 -12.65 2.27 5.39
N LEU A 86 -12.24 1.82 4.21
CA LEU A 86 -12.89 2.18 2.95
C LEU A 86 -14.35 1.74 2.92
N HIS A 87 -14.65 0.55 3.43
CA HIS A 87 -16.03 0.08 3.57
C HIS A 87 -16.86 0.96 4.52
N LYS A 88 -16.24 1.58 5.53
CA LYS A 88 -16.90 2.46 6.51
C LYS A 88 -17.08 3.91 6.01
N MET A 89 -16.61 4.25 4.83
CA MET A 89 -16.81 5.61 4.26
C MET A 89 -18.30 5.92 4.06
N ASP A 90 -18.70 7.14 4.41
CA ASP A 90 -20.04 7.66 4.11
C ASP A 90 -20.13 7.97 2.60
N PRO A 91 -21.10 7.42 1.87
CA PRO A 91 -21.30 7.71 0.44
C PRO A 91 -21.52 9.19 0.13
N LYS A 92 -21.96 9.99 1.12
CA LYS A 92 -22.15 11.44 0.96
C LYS A 92 -20.85 12.23 0.92
N GLY A 93 -19.76 11.64 1.33
CA GLY A 93 -18.42 12.21 1.35
C GLY A 93 -17.66 11.82 2.61
N SER A 94 -16.47 11.25 2.42
CA SER A 94 -15.62 10.78 3.51
C SER A 94 -14.15 10.90 3.14
N ARG A 95 -13.34 11.23 4.15
CA ARG A 95 -11.87 11.21 4.07
C ARG A 95 -11.28 10.25 5.07
N VAL A 96 -10.28 9.50 4.62
CA VAL A 96 -9.56 8.52 5.44
C VAL A 96 -8.07 8.81 5.38
N GLY A 97 -7.44 8.89 6.55
CA GLY A 97 -5.99 8.89 6.68
C GLY A 97 -5.53 7.61 7.38
N ILE A 98 -4.71 6.80 6.74
CA ILE A 98 -4.18 5.57 7.33
C ILE A 98 -2.68 5.47 7.14
N LEU A 99 -1.99 5.10 8.22
CA LEU A 99 -0.55 4.86 8.18
C LEU A 99 -0.24 3.41 7.84
N SER A 100 0.79 3.19 7.03
CA SER A 100 1.33 1.86 6.73
C SER A 100 2.85 1.89 6.66
N ASN A 101 3.46 0.71 6.66
CA ASN A 101 4.83 0.55 6.16
C ASN A 101 4.84 0.44 4.62
N GLY A 102 5.98 0.10 4.01
CA GLY A 102 6.13 -0.01 2.55
C GLY A 102 5.43 -1.24 1.93
N SER A 103 5.15 -2.30 2.71
CA SER A 103 4.60 -3.55 2.16
C SER A 103 3.33 -3.37 1.33
N PRO A 104 2.31 -2.59 1.77
CA PRO A 104 1.11 -2.33 0.99
C PRO A 104 1.36 -1.69 -0.38
N LEU A 105 2.45 -0.94 -0.52
CA LEU A 105 2.81 -0.28 -1.77
C LEU A 105 3.44 -1.24 -2.79
N PHE A 106 4.30 -2.16 -2.32
CA PHE A 106 5.23 -2.87 -3.19
C PHE A 106 5.00 -4.37 -3.27
N ASN A 107 4.36 -4.99 -2.27
CA ASN A 107 4.16 -6.43 -2.24
C ASN A 107 3.06 -6.88 -3.21
N GLY A 108 3.19 -8.13 -3.67
CA GLY A 108 2.25 -8.80 -4.54
C GLY A 108 2.40 -8.43 -6.02
N GLY A 109 2.57 -9.42 -6.86
CA GLY A 109 2.57 -9.27 -8.32
C GLY A 109 1.17 -9.08 -8.88
N ALA A 110 1.06 -8.82 -10.19
CA ALA A 110 -0.20 -8.66 -10.88
C ALA A 110 -1.14 -9.86 -10.65
N GLY A 111 -2.40 -9.59 -10.32
CA GLY A 111 -3.41 -10.61 -10.04
C GLY A 111 -3.36 -11.19 -8.63
N SER A 112 -2.37 -10.83 -7.79
CA SER A 112 -2.38 -11.18 -6.37
C SER A 112 -3.44 -10.40 -5.59
N GLY A 113 -3.80 -10.88 -4.39
CA GLY A 113 -4.73 -10.16 -3.53
C GLY A 113 -4.26 -8.74 -3.20
N TRP A 114 -2.97 -8.52 -2.95
CA TRP A 114 -2.38 -7.19 -2.79
C TRP A 114 -2.64 -6.27 -3.99
N SER A 115 -2.37 -6.79 -5.19
CA SER A 115 -2.57 -6.05 -6.43
C SER A 115 -4.04 -5.74 -6.69
N ASN A 116 -4.93 -6.69 -6.41
CA ASN A 116 -6.37 -6.52 -6.60
C ASN A 116 -6.95 -5.46 -5.65
N ILE A 117 -6.46 -5.42 -4.40
CA ILE A 117 -6.85 -4.38 -3.43
C ILE A 117 -6.41 -2.99 -3.92
N ARG A 118 -5.15 -2.83 -4.36
CA ARG A 118 -4.68 -1.57 -4.92
C ARG A 118 -5.46 -1.17 -6.18
N LYS A 119 -5.74 -2.14 -7.05
CA LYS A 119 -6.57 -1.94 -8.22
C LYS A 119 -7.96 -1.42 -7.84
N HIS A 120 -8.60 -2.02 -6.84
CA HIS A 120 -9.89 -1.57 -6.33
C HIS A 120 -9.87 -0.10 -5.86
N MET A 121 -8.83 0.31 -5.15
CA MET A 121 -8.66 1.69 -4.68
C MET A 121 -8.53 2.69 -5.84
N LEU A 122 -7.82 2.31 -6.89
CA LEU A 122 -7.58 3.14 -8.08
C LEU A 122 -8.78 3.15 -9.03
N ASP A 123 -9.39 1.99 -9.30
CA ASP A 123 -10.57 1.89 -10.18
C ASP A 123 -11.75 2.71 -9.66
N ASN A 124 -11.95 2.71 -8.34
CA ASN A 124 -13.00 3.50 -7.69
C ASN A 124 -12.57 4.94 -7.39
N ASP A 125 -11.39 5.35 -7.84
CA ASP A 125 -10.83 6.69 -7.65
C ASP A 125 -10.85 7.15 -6.18
N LEU A 126 -10.57 6.25 -5.24
CA LEU A 126 -10.58 6.52 -3.80
C LEU A 126 -9.26 7.12 -3.31
N LEU A 127 -8.13 6.68 -3.86
CA LEU A 127 -6.81 7.10 -3.42
C LEU A 127 -6.49 8.51 -3.90
N ASP A 128 -6.36 9.46 -2.97
CA ASP A 128 -6.10 10.88 -3.25
C ASP A 128 -4.60 11.21 -3.19
N ALA A 129 -3.93 10.79 -2.12
CA ALA A 129 -2.49 11.02 -1.96
C ALA A 129 -1.79 9.93 -1.16
N ILE A 130 -0.47 9.82 -1.37
CA ILE A 130 0.44 9.04 -0.52
C ILE A 130 1.59 9.96 -0.12
N ILE A 131 1.83 10.07 1.20
CA ILE A 131 2.88 10.90 1.78
C ILE A 131 3.92 9.97 2.41
N ALA A 132 5.12 9.95 1.84
CA ALA A 132 6.25 9.23 2.43
C ALA A 132 6.79 10.02 3.62
N LEU A 133 6.78 9.42 4.81
CA LEU A 133 7.23 10.02 6.07
C LEU A 133 8.63 9.48 6.44
N PRO A 134 9.43 10.27 7.17
CA PRO A 134 10.75 9.84 7.63
C PRO A 134 10.66 8.67 8.60
N GLY A 135 11.73 7.86 8.67
CA GLY A 135 11.90 6.88 9.74
C GLY A 135 12.03 7.54 11.11
N GLY A 136 11.85 6.76 12.18
CA GLY A 136 12.03 7.25 13.54
C GLY A 136 10.95 8.20 14.08
N LEU A 137 9.77 8.30 13.43
CA LEU A 137 8.62 9.09 13.90
C LEU A 137 7.84 8.42 15.03
N PHE A 138 7.91 7.09 15.14
CA PHE A 138 7.05 6.31 16.04
C PHE A 138 7.83 5.59 17.13
N TYR A 139 7.20 5.41 18.31
CA TYR A 139 7.84 4.83 19.49
C TYR A 139 8.28 3.36 19.31
N GLY A 140 7.46 2.58 18.57
CA GLY A 140 7.62 1.13 18.43
C GLY A 140 8.39 0.70 17.18
N THR A 141 8.76 1.62 16.29
CA THR A 141 9.43 1.29 15.04
C THR A 141 10.26 2.44 14.52
N GLY A 142 11.43 2.11 13.93
CA GLY A 142 12.30 3.08 13.24
C GLY A 142 12.13 3.11 11.73
N ILE A 143 11.22 2.28 11.17
CA ILE A 143 11.04 2.19 9.71
C ILE A 143 10.36 3.43 9.13
N ALA A 144 10.59 3.67 7.85
CA ALA A 144 9.84 4.65 7.08
C ALA A 144 8.37 4.22 6.98
N THR A 145 7.47 5.18 7.07
CA THR A 145 6.03 4.96 6.98
C THR A 145 5.41 5.82 5.90
N TYR A 146 4.22 5.45 5.50
CA TYR A 146 3.48 6.12 4.44
C TYR A 146 2.08 6.45 4.94
N LEU A 147 1.69 7.70 4.83
CA LEU A 147 0.32 8.14 5.09
C LEU A 147 -0.45 8.10 3.77
N TRP A 148 -1.47 7.25 3.73
CA TRP A 148 -2.40 7.16 2.63
C TRP A 148 -3.61 8.04 2.93
N ILE A 149 -3.99 8.85 1.96
CA ILE A 149 -5.19 9.69 2.05
C ILE A 149 -6.17 9.20 1.00
N PHE A 150 -7.37 8.86 1.46
CA PHE A 150 -8.49 8.46 0.61
C PHE A 150 -9.61 9.50 0.71
N ASP A 151 -10.25 9.76 -0.42
CA ASP A 151 -11.42 10.62 -0.52
C ASP A 151 -12.38 10.01 -1.55
N ASN A 152 -13.62 9.71 -1.14
CA ASN A 152 -14.64 9.17 -2.06
C ASN A 152 -15.45 10.26 -2.75
N LYS A 153 -15.12 11.54 -2.51
CA LYS A 153 -15.76 12.69 -3.15
C LYS A 153 -14.74 13.75 -3.54
N LYS A 154 -13.73 13.30 -4.28
CA LYS A 154 -12.65 14.16 -4.78
C LYS A 154 -13.19 15.34 -5.58
N PRO A 155 -12.60 16.53 -5.44
CA PRO A 155 -12.88 17.66 -6.34
C PRO A 155 -12.45 17.30 -7.77
N GLU A 156 -13.01 17.98 -8.76
CA GLU A 156 -12.74 17.70 -10.18
C GLU A 156 -11.24 17.73 -10.54
N SER A 157 -10.47 18.61 -9.89
CA SER A 157 -9.01 18.73 -10.09
C SER A 157 -8.23 17.49 -9.64
N HIS A 158 -8.77 16.68 -8.69
CA HIS A 158 -8.14 15.49 -8.14
C HIS A 158 -8.63 14.20 -8.80
N LYS A 159 -9.71 14.24 -9.58
CA LYS A 159 -10.30 13.04 -10.19
C LYS A 159 -9.31 12.31 -11.08
N ASN A 160 -9.28 10.99 -10.92
CA ASN A 160 -8.39 10.08 -11.64
C ASN A 160 -6.88 10.36 -11.45
N LYS A 161 -6.53 11.11 -10.40
CA LYS A 161 -5.14 11.45 -10.09
C LYS A 161 -4.79 11.05 -8.67
N VAL A 162 -3.49 10.82 -8.44
CA VAL A 162 -2.91 10.53 -7.14
C VAL A 162 -1.68 11.40 -6.94
N LEU A 163 -1.63 12.11 -5.82
CA LEU A 163 -0.49 12.93 -5.46
C LEU A 163 0.49 12.13 -4.58
N LEU A 164 1.73 12.02 -5.02
CA LEU A 164 2.81 11.39 -4.26
C LEU A 164 3.70 12.48 -3.67
N ILE A 165 3.80 12.55 -2.32
CA ILE A 165 4.59 13.55 -1.61
C ILE A 165 5.76 12.87 -0.88
N ASN A 166 6.98 13.37 -1.08
CA ASN A 166 8.14 12.98 -0.30
C ASN A 166 8.35 13.94 0.88
N ALA A 167 7.87 13.54 2.05
CA ALA A 167 8.06 14.28 3.29
C ALA A 167 9.21 13.73 4.16
N ALA A 168 10.03 12.82 3.61
CA ALA A 168 11.17 12.23 4.32
C ALA A 168 12.47 13.06 4.20
N LYS A 169 12.42 14.26 3.61
CA LYS A 169 13.57 15.14 3.48
C LYS A 169 13.98 15.77 4.80
N ASP A 170 15.29 15.98 4.97
CA ASP A 170 15.89 16.54 6.19
C ASP A 170 15.31 17.91 6.56
N GLU A 171 14.94 18.74 5.58
CA GLU A 171 14.35 20.06 5.77
C GLU A 171 12.98 20.04 6.48
N TYR A 172 12.27 18.91 6.37
CA TYR A 172 10.96 18.72 7.03
C TYR A 172 11.06 18.07 8.39
N VAL A 173 12.27 17.63 8.76
CA VAL A 173 12.50 16.79 9.93
C VAL A 173 13.24 17.59 11.00
N GLN A 174 12.81 17.46 12.24
CA GLN A 174 13.48 18.02 13.41
C GLN A 174 13.96 16.88 14.31
N PRO A 175 15.27 16.74 14.55
CA PRO A 175 15.79 15.78 15.53
C PRO A 175 15.24 16.06 16.93
N MET A 176 14.92 15.02 17.68
CA MET A 176 14.51 15.16 19.08
C MET A 176 15.73 15.29 19.98
N ARG A 177 15.62 16.14 21.01
CA ARG A 177 16.66 16.32 22.04
C ARG A 177 16.90 15.01 22.82
N LYS A 178 15.87 14.20 23.03
CA LYS A 178 15.91 12.92 23.72
C LYS A 178 15.04 11.93 22.98
N ASN A 179 15.60 10.75 22.69
CA ASN A 179 14.86 9.69 22.03
C ASN A 179 13.79 9.08 22.98
N LEU A 180 12.67 8.72 22.42
CA LEU A 180 11.57 8.03 23.08
C LEU A 180 11.36 6.67 22.41
N GLY A 181 12.03 5.65 22.89
CA GLY A 181 12.10 4.36 22.20
C GLY A 181 12.79 4.53 20.84
N MET A 182 12.17 4.06 19.77
CA MET A 182 12.67 4.21 18.39
C MET A 182 12.39 5.59 17.82
N LYS A 183 11.56 6.40 18.47
CA LYS A 183 11.24 7.75 18.03
C LYS A 183 12.40 8.71 18.36
N ASN A 184 13.01 9.26 17.32
CA ASN A 184 14.15 10.16 17.41
C ASN A 184 13.99 11.45 16.58
N VAL A 185 12.90 11.55 15.80
CA VAL A 185 12.58 12.71 14.99
C VAL A 185 11.13 13.14 15.11
N LEU A 186 10.86 14.38 14.75
CA LEU A 186 9.52 14.96 14.59
C LEU A 186 9.43 15.58 13.20
N VAL A 187 8.23 15.67 12.65
CA VAL A 187 7.98 16.55 11.52
C VAL A 187 7.95 17.97 12.05
N SER A 188 8.82 18.84 11.56
CA SER A 188 8.92 20.24 11.98
C SER A 188 7.64 21.02 11.68
N ASP A 189 7.46 22.20 12.30
CA ASP A 189 6.34 23.09 11.98
C ASP A 189 6.37 23.54 10.53
N TYR A 190 7.56 23.86 10.02
CA TYR A 190 7.78 24.13 8.61
C TYR A 190 7.37 22.94 7.74
N GLY A 191 7.85 21.73 8.08
CA GLY A 191 7.52 20.52 7.33
C GLY A 191 6.01 20.26 7.29
N ARG A 192 5.30 20.42 8.42
CA ARG A 192 3.83 20.26 8.44
C ARG A 192 3.12 21.28 7.55
N SER A 193 3.54 22.52 7.62
CA SER A 193 2.96 23.62 6.82
C SER A 193 3.23 23.40 5.33
N GLU A 194 4.44 22.99 4.97
CA GLU A 194 4.84 22.77 3.58
C GLU A 194 4.17 21.55 2.98
N ILE A 195 4.10 20.42 3.71
CA ILE A 195 3.34 19.24 3.28
C ILE A 195 1.86 19.61 3.04
N GLY A 196 1.27 20.39 3.95
CA GLY A 196 -0.09 20.91 3.78
C GLY A 196 -0.24 21.78 2.55
N ARG A 197 0.69 22.70 2.30
CA ARG A 197 0.71 23.57 1.12
C ARG A 197 0.79 22.76 -0.18
N ILE A 198 1.70 21.77 -0.24
CA ILE A 198 1.87 20.88 -1.40
C ILE A 198 0.59 20.07 -1.65
N TYR A 199 0.00 19.52 -0.59
CA TYR A 199 -1.24 18.77 -0.71
C TYR A 199 -2.40 19.63 -1.23
N HIS A 200 -2.52 20.87 -0.76
CA HIS A 200 -3.57 21.80 -1.23
C HIS A 200 -3.33 22.30 -2.65
N ALA A 201 -2.07 22.49 -3.06
CA ALA A 201 -1.74 22.88 -4.43
C ALA A 201 -2.07 21.76 -5.43
N PHE A 202 -1.91 20.51 -5.01
CA PHE A 202 -2.17 19.31 -5.79
C PHE A 202 -1.48 19.29 -7.17
N GLU A 203 -0.21 19.68 -7.18
CA GLU A 203 0.60 19.82 -8.39
C GLU A 203 1.96 19.15 -8.24
N THR A 204 2.60 18.86 -9.38
CA THR A 204 3.99 18.37 -9.38
C THR A 204 4.96 19.48 -8.99
N CYS A 205 5.85 19.18 -8.03
CA CYS A 205 6.94 20.05 -7.62
C CYS A 205 8.17 19.19 -7.22
N ASP A 206 9.23 19.83 -6.71
CA ASP A 206 10.47 19.12 -6.32
C ASP A 206 10.26 18.00 -5.29
N ASN A 207 9.22 18.14 -4.45
CA ASN A 207 8.91 17.21 -3.37
C ASN A 207 7.62 16.41 -3.59
N ALA A 208 6.95 16.63 -4.72
CA ALA A 208 5.71 15.94 -5.03
C ALA A 208 5.57 15.64 -6.52
N LYS A 209 4.90 14.54 -6.83
CA LYS A 209 4.57 14.16 -8.18
C LYS A 209 3.10 13.83 -8.28
N LEU A 210 2.41 14.52 -9.19
CA LEU A 210 1.04 14.22 -9.58
C LEU A 210 1.07 13.17 -10.69
N MET A 211 0.32 12.09 -10.50
CA MET A 211 0.24 10.94 -11.39
C MET A 211 -1.20 10.70 -11.81
N ASP A 212 -1.40 10.32 -13.06
CA ASP A 212 -2.68 9.75 -13.45
C ASP A 212 -2.83 8.33 -12.88
N LYS A 213 -4.04 7.93 -12.49
CA LYS A 213 -4.29 6.61 -11.92
C LYS A 213 -3.85 5.46 -12.84
N ASP A 214 -3.92 5.69 -14.15
CA ASP A 214 -3.58 4.69 -15.17
C ASP A 214 -2.08 4.42 -15.23
N ASP A 215 -1.24 5.34 -14.76
CA ASP A 215 0.22 5.15 -14.66
C ASP A 215 0.62 4.08 -13.62
N PHE A 216 -0.29 3.70 -12.72
CA PHE A 216 -0.05 2.65 -11.73
C PHE A 216 -0.39 1.24 -12.23
N PHE A 217 -1.03 1.10 -13.39
CA PHE A 217 -1.39 -0.19 -13.93
C PHE A 217 -0.27 -0.78 -14.78
N TYR A 218 -0.08 -2.09 -14.66
CA TYR A 218 0.84 -2.85 -15.48
C TYR A 218 0.29 -4.26 -15.77
N THR A 219 0.73 -4.83 -16.87
CA THR A 219 0.35 -6.19 -17.28
C THR A 219 1.61 -7.01 -17.50
N TYR A 220 1.64 -8.23 -16.95
CA TYR A 220 2.66 -9.19 -17.30
C TYR A 220 2.35 -9.77 -18.68
N ILE A 221 3.31 -9.69 -19.59
CA ILE A 221 3.25 -10.38 -20.86
C ILE A 221 4.37 -11.41 -20.95
N THR A 222 4.04 -12.60 -21.42
CA THR A 222 5.02 -13.63 -21.76
C THR A 222 5.27 -13.57 -23.26
N VAL A 223 6.51 -13.31 -23.63
CA VAL A 223 6.90 -13.30 -25.03
C VAL A 223 7.63 -14.60 -25.32
N GLU A 224 7.01 -15.48 -26.08
CA GLU A 224 7.65 -16.68 -26.59
C GLU A 224 8.36 -16.34 -27.89
N ARG A 225 9.67 -16.48 -27.90
CA ARG A 225 10.48 -16.28 -29.09
C ARG A 225 10.71 -17.63 -29.75
N PRO A 226 10.22 -17.88 -30.97
CA PRO A 226 10.55 -19.12 -31.68
C PRO A 226 12.07 -19.19 -31.87
N LEU A 227 12.65 -20.35 -31.59
CA LEU A 227 14.06 -20.62 -31.82
C LEU A 227 14.38 -20.37 -33.30
N ARG A 228 15.09 -19.28 -33.58
CA ARG A 228 15.78 -19.12 -34.85
C ARG A 228 17.09 -19.90 -34.78
N LEU A 229 17.05 -21.19 -35.11
CA LEU A 229 18.24 -22.02 -35.25
C LEU A 229 19.07 -21.48 -36.43
N ILE A 230 20.23 -20.91 -36.14
CA ILE A 230 21.26 -20.67 -37.17
C ILE A 230 21.93 -21.99 -37.44
N TYR A 231 21.57 -22.60 -38.55
CA TYR A 231 21.72 -24.02 -38.88
C TYR A 231 23.16 -24.55 -39.01
N LYS A 232 24.21 -23.73 -39.03
CA LYS A 232 25.57 -24.19 -39.34
C LYS A 232 26.33 -24.87 -38.21
N ASP A 233 26.11 -24.45 -36.95
CA ASP A 233 26.87 -24.99 -35.79
C ASP A 233 26.04 -25.78 -34.78
N VAL A 234 24.72 -25.63 -34.81
CA VAL A 234 23.82 -26.21 -33.81
C VAL A 234 23.58 -27.70 -34.07
N LYS A 235 23.53 -28.12 -35.35
CA LYS A 235 23.33 -29.56 -35.69
C LYS A 235 24.39 -30.47 -35.09
N THR A 236 25.62 -30.07 -35.13
CA THR A 236 26.76 -30.86 -34.63
C THR A 236 26.81 -30.85 -33.10
N LYS A 237 26.53 -29.71 -32.46
CA LYS A 237 26.50 -29.58 -30.99
C LYS A 237 25.27 -30.24 -30.39
N TYR A 238 24.12 -30.13 -31.04
CA TYR A 238 22.86 -30.71 -30.56
C TYR A 238 22.88 -32.24 -30.72
N ALA A 239 23.40 -32.77 -31.83
CA ALA A 239 23.55 -34.21 -32.07
C ALA A 239 24.54 -34.87 -31.09
N ALA A 240 25.46 -34.12 -30.49
CA ALA A 240 26.39 -34.59 -29.49
C ALA A 240 25.84 -34.64 -28.06
N LEU A 241 24.62 -34.13 -27.84
CA LEU A 241 23.94 -34.18 -26.54
C LEU A 241 23.10 -35.47 -26.44
N ASP A 242 23.06 -36.06 -25.24
CA ASP A 242 22.12 -37.13 -24.94
C ASP A 242 20.66 -36.63 -25.00
N GLU A 243 19.69 -37.52 -25.20
CA GLU A 243 18.27 -37.20 -25.39
C GLU A 243 17.69 -36.34 -24.23
N LYS A 244 18.16 -36.56 -23.00
CA LYS A 244 17.72 -35.81 -21.84
C LYS A 244 18.20 -34.35 -21.89
N LYS A 245 19.47 -34.14 -22.23
CA LYS A 245 20.03 -32.78 -22.38
C LYS A 245 19.50 -32.09 -23.62
N GLN A 246 19.13 -32.81 -24.66
CA GLN A 246 18.46 -32.27 -25.85
C GLN A 246 17.08 -31.72 -25.45
N SER A 247 16.30 -32.44 -24.65
CA SER A 247 14.99 -31.97 -24.20
C SER A 247 15.08 -30.82 -23.19
N GLU A 248 16.05 -30.81 -22.28
CA GLU A 248 16.32 -29.71 -21.34
C GLU A 248 16.81 -28.45 -22.07
N ALA A 249 17.69 -28.59 -23.06
CA ALA A 249 18.14 -27.47 -23.88
C ALA A 249 17.00 -26.85 -24.69
N LEU A 250 16.07 -27.66 -25.18
CA LEU A 250 14.87 -27.19 -25.87
C LEU A 250 13.94 -26.43 -24.92
N ALA A 251 13.69 -26.97 -23.72
CA ALA A 251 12.82 -26.36 -22.72
C ALA A 251 13.37 -25.04 -22.19
N ASN A 252 14.69 -24.94 -21.95
CA ASN A 252 15.33 -23.73 -21.42
C ASN A 252 15.50 -22.64 -22.48
N SER A 253 15.47 -22.96 -23.78
CA SER A 253 15.63 -21.97 -24.84
C SER A 253 14.34 -21.30 -25.28
N LEU A 254 13.18 -21.74 -24.81
CA LEU A 254 11.87 -21.33 -25.29
C LEU A 254 11.16 -20.29 -24.44
N ARG A 255 11.63 -19.97 -23.23
CA ARG A 255 10.94 -19.04 -22.34
C ARG A 255 11.78 -17.80 -21.98
N TRP A 256 11.41 -16.66 -22.51
CA TRP A 256 11.81 -15.35 -21.97
C TRP A 256 10.57 -14.67 -21.43
N THR A 257 10.57 -14.44 -20.11
CA THR A 257 9.56 -13.57 -19.49
C THR A 257 10.11 -12.15 -19.51
N ILE A 258 9.52 -11.29 -20.33
CA ILE A 258 9.83 -9.87 -20.32
C ILE A 258 8.82 -9.20 -19.40
N LEU A 259 9.32 -8.66 -18.30
CA LEU A 259 8.55 -7.76 -17.45
C LEU A 259 8.55 -6.39 -18.13
N ILE A 260 7.44 -6.02 -18.76
CA ILE A 260 7.24 -4.65 -19.21
C ILE A 260 6.50 -3.95 -18.09
N GLN A 261 7.24 -3.27 -17.23
CA GLN A 261 6.66 -2.28 -16.33
C GLN A 261 6.32 -1.04 -17.15
N SER A 262 5.07 -0.82 -17.42
CA SER A 262 4.58 0.43 -18.03
C SER A 262 4.65 1.63 -17.07
N ALA A 263 5.03 1.40 -15.80
CA ALA A 263 5.26 2.46 -14.81
C ALA A 263 6.73 2.49 -14.36
N PRO A 264 7.58 3.33 -14.98
CA PRO A 264 8.99 3.47 -14.55
C PRO A 264 9.17 4.06 -13.14
N MET A 265 8.09 4.27 -12.39
CA MET A 265 8.09 5.13 -11.21
C MET A 265 8.09 4.44 -9.85
N LEU A 266 7.62 3.22 -9.71
CA LEU A 266 7.80 2.50 -8.44
C LEU A 266 9.28 2.20 -8.19
N SER A 267 10.06 1.92 -9.26
CA SER A 267 11.52 1.82 -9.16
C SER A 267 12.18 3.16 -8.81
N SER A 268 11.64 4.29 -9.27
CA SER A 268 12.18 5.62 -8.94
C SER A 268 11.86 6.05 -7.52
N LEU A 269 10.73 5.62 -6.93
CA LEU A 269 10.46 5.80 -5.49
C LEU A 269 11.43 4.97 -4.63
N LEU A 270 11.75 3.75 -5.05
CA LEU A 270 12.74 2.90 -4.38
C LEU A 270 14.17 3.46 -4.54
N THR A 271 14.56 3.89 -5.75
CA THR A 271 15.87 4.53 -5.98
C THR A 271 15.95 5.92 -5.35
N TRP A 272 14.80 6.58 -5.16
CA TRP A 272 14.73 7.86 -4.48
C TRP A 272 14.89 7.73 -2.96
N SER A 273 14.45 6.60 -2.36
CA SER A 273 14.66 6.29 -0.94
C SER A 273 16.02 5.63 -0.64
N GLN A 274 16.68 5.02 -1.64
CA GLN A 274 17.96 4.30 -1.45
C GLN A 274 19.22 5.12 -1.78
N LYS A 275 19.09 6.34 -2.34
CA LYS A 275 20.24 7.22 -2.60
C LYS A 275 20.54 8.14 -1.43
N ARG A 276 20.63 7.54 -0.21
CA ARG A 276 21.40 8.13 0.93
C ARG A 276 21.86 7.02 1.87
#